data_c51d4b6873b679f90a382bbca9af8b41
#
_entry.id   c51d4b6873b679f90a382bbca9af8b41
#
_cell.length_a   1.000
_cell.length_b   1.000
_cell.length_c   1.000
_cell.angle_alpha   90.00
_cell.angle_beta   90.00
_cell.angle_gamma   90.00
#
_symmetry.space_group_name_H-M   'P 1'
#
loop_
_entity.id
_entity.type
_entity.pdbx_description
1 polymer ?
#
loop_
_entity_poly.entity_id
_entity_poly.type
_entity_poly.pdbx_seq_one_letter_code
_entity_poly.pdbx_strand_id
1 'polypeptide(L)'
;MQGQKAEYGHFVIKIYLRVILLILGKASPLLVKGLFYAAKGDKPARIEAFLEGSRLWGDDVKGHTKSILYKLNEINPPTKGHFIFLNHVNELDFPYDCYVIGRPYLANQVIKKTLFAYWWMLAMGSQVFDNSKSRTVVKSIKRLLKGLETTSYIVYPEGHNSYSEEIRPLKKGMVKIAFDQKIPIYVALKSGITSYQNKWKDNVVGYCEVGIFNPEDFKTYEELQSHLFEVMRSKKKELDEFLETKKGEVLVKNV
;
A
#
# COMPACT_ATOMS: atom_id res chain seq x y z
N MET A 1 -12.31 16.91 -19.12
CA MET A 1 -11.08 16.45 -18.45
C MET A 1 -10.67 17.30 -17.23
N GLN A 2 -10.65 18.64 -17.27
CA GLN A 2 -10.30 19.46 -16.08
C GLN A 2 -11.36 19.35 -14.95
N GLY A 3 -12.63 19.34 -15.28
CA GLY A 3 -13.73 19.17 -14.31
C GLY A 3 -13.67 17.83 -13.55
N GLN A 4 -13.48 16.72 -14.25
CA GLN A 4 -13.37 15.40 -13.63
C GLN A 4 -12.19 15.27 -12.65
N LYS A 5 -11.04 15.88 -12.98
CA LYS A 5 -9.89 15.91 -12.05
C LYS A 5 -10.19 16.70 -10.79
N ALA A 6 -10.91 17.82 -10.89
CA ALA A 6 -11.31 18.62 -9.75
C ALA A 6 -12.32 17.86 -8.86
N GLU A 7 -13.29 17.18 -9.45
CA GLU A 7 -14.28 16.37 -8.73
C GLU A 7 -13.63 15.18 -8.02
N TYR A 8 -12.71 14.47 -8.68
CA TYR A 8 -11.93 13.41 -8.06
C TYR A 8 -11.10 13.94 -6.88
N GLY A 9 -10.44 15.09 -7.05
CA GLY A 9 -9.70 15.73 -5.96
C GLY A 9 -10.57 16.06 -4.75
N HIS A 10 -11.77 16.59 -4.95
CA HIS A 10 -12.72 16.83 -3.86
C HIS A 10 -13.18 15.53 -3.18
N PHE A 11 -13.41 14.48 -3.95
CA PHE A 11 -13.75 13.18 -3.40
C PHE A 11 -12.61 12.62 -2.52
N VAL A 12 -11.37 12.65 -3.01
CA VAL A 12 -10.19 12.23 -2.23
C VAL A 12 -10.09 13.02 -0.93
N ILE A 13 -10.21 14.35 -0.98
CA ILE A 13 -10.20 15.19 0.23
C ILE A 13 -11.28 14.75 1.22
N LYS A 14 -12.52 14.50 0.78
CA LYS A 14 -13.59 13.99 1.64
C LYS A 14 -13.24 12.66 2.31
N ILE A 15 -12.67 11.72 1.56
CA ILE A 15 -12.23 10.42 2.09
C ILE A 15 -11.16 10.60 3.17
N TYR A 16 -10.20 11.48 2.94
CA TYR A 16 -9.14 11.74 3.93
C TYR A 16 -9.63 12.54 5.14
N LEU A 17 -10.59 13.46 4.97
CA LEU A 17 -11.21 14.16 6.09
C LEU A 17 -12.07 13.24 6.97
N ARG A 18 -12.66 12.18 6.39
CA ARG A 18 -13.39 11.17 7.17
C ARG A 18 -12.53 10.47 8.22
N VAL A 19 -11.23 10.40 8.02
CA VAL A 19 -10.32 9.82 9.03
C VAL A 19 -10.40 10.57 10.36
N ILE A 20 -10.70 11.88 10.34
CA ILE A 20 -10.87 12.67 11.56
C ILE A 20 -12.10 12.19 12.34
N LEU A 21 -13.22 11.99 11.64
CA LEU A 21 -14.45 11.45 12.26
C LEU A 21 -14.23 10.03 12.80
N LEU A 22 -13.49 9.22 12.07
CA LEU A 22 -13.14 7.87 12.51
C LEU A 22 -12.28 7.90 13.78
N ILE A 23 -11.28 8.78 13.85
CA ILE A 23 -10.37 8.93 14.99
C ILE A 23 -11.12 9.43 16.22
N LEU A 24 -12.06 10.39 16.04
CA LEU A 24 -12.91 10.89 17.14
C LEU A 24 -13.98 9.87 17.57
N GLY A 25 -14.30 8.90 16.73
CA GLY A 25 -15.29 7.85 16.97
C GLY A 25 -14.68 6.48 17.16
N LYS A 26 -14.91 5.59 16.19
CA LYS A 26 -14.58 4.15 16.27
C LYS A 26 -13.10 3.83 16.52
N ALA A 27 -12.17 4.66 16.02
CA ALA A 27 -10.74 4.46 16.19
C ALA A 27 -10.16 5.15 17.44
N SER A 28 -10.95 5.92 18.20
CA SER A 28 -10.47 6.62 19.40
C SER A 28 -9.86 5.67 20.46
N PRO A 29 -10.40 4.47 20.75
CA PRO A 29 -9.76 3.54 21.68
C PRO A 29 -8.37 3.08 21.20
N LEU A 30 -8.21 2.88 19.89
CA LEU A 30 -6.92 2.49 19.31
C LEU A 30 -5.91 3.62 19.33
N LEU A 31 -6.35 4.87 19.10
CA LEU A 31 -5.50 6.05 19.26
C LEU A 31 -5.00 6.17 20.70
N VAL A 32 -5.90 6.07 21.69
CA VAL A 32 -5.55 6.12 23.12
C VAL A 32 -4.59 4.97 23.48
N LYS A 33 -4.90 3.76 23.03
CA LYS A 33 -4.03 2.58 23.22
C LYS A 33 -2.65 2.79 22.60
N GLY A 34 -2.58 3.31 21.38
CA GLY A 34 -1.32 3.60 20.69
C GLY A 34 -0.48 4.66 21.40
N LEU A 35 -1.12 5.75 21.87
CA LEU A 35 -0.45 6.80 22.66
C LEU A 35 0.04 6.28 24.02
N PHE A 36 -0.75 5.44 24.68
CA PHE A 36 -0.35 4.79 25.93
C PHE A 36 0.90 3.91 25.76
N TYR A 37 0.95 3.08 24.71
CA TYR A 37 2.13 2.28 24.42
C TYR A 37 3.33 3.14 23.97
N ALA A 38 3.08 4.26 23.28
CA ALA A 38 4.14 5.23 22.96
C ALA A 38 4.77 5.81 24.24
N ALA A 39 3.95 6.18 25.24
CA ALA A 39 4.40 6.70 26.52
C ALA A 39 5.19 5.63 27.35
N LYS A 40 4.81 4.36 27.23
CA LYS A 40 5.53 3.23 27.85
C LYS A 40 6.82 2.81 27.11
N GLY A 41 7.08 3.34 25.93
CA GLY A 41 8.21 2.90 25.09
C GLY A 41 7.98 1.54 24.41
N ASP A 42 6.78 0.97 24.51
CA ASP A 42 6.40 -0.30 23.85
C ASP A 42 6.12 -0.08 22.36
N LYS A 43 7.21 -0.11 21.58
CA LYS A 43 7.13 0.14 20.14
C LYS A 43 6.30 -0.90 19.36
N PRO A 44 6.42 -2.22 19.61
CA PRO A 44 5.59 -3.21 18.90
C PRO A 44 4.09 -3.01 19.13
N ALA A 45 3.66 -2.89 20.38
CA ALA A 45 2.25 -2.70 20.73
C ALA A 45 1.68 -1.38 20.18
N ARG A 46 2.49 -0.30 20.18
CA ARG A 46 2.14 0.96 19.52
C ARG A 46 1.88 0.78 18.04
N ILE A 47 2.82 0.14 17.32
CA ILE A 47 2.72 -0.08 15.87
C ILE A 47 1.44 -0.86 15.56
N GLU A 48 1.17 -1.93 16.30
CA GLU A 48 -0.04 -2.75 16.07
C GLU A 48 -1.33 -1.94 16.28
N ALA A 49 -1.41 -1.12 17.33
CA ALA A 49 -2.57 -0.27 17.57
C ALA A 49 -2.82 0.74 16.42
N PHE A 50 -1.78 1.34 15.86
CA PHE A 50 -1.91 2.26 14.72
C PHE A 50 -2.17 1.55 13.40
N LEU A 51 -1.63 0.34 13.20
CA LEU A 51 -1.97 -0.50 12.03
C LEU A 51 -3.44 -0.91 12.06
N GLU A 52 -3.95 -1.31 13.24
CA GLU A 52 -5.36 -1.64 13.40
C GLU A 52 -6.26 -0.43 13.13
N GLY A 53 -5.90 0.76 13.61
CA GLY A 53 -6.58 2.01 13.26
C GLY A 53 -6.58 2.29 11.76
N SER A 54 -5.49 1.96 11.07
CA SER A 54 -5.39 2.10 9.61
C SER A 54 -6.27 1.08 8.87
N ARG A 55 -6.37 -0.15 9.38
CA ARG A 55 -7.32 -1.17 8.85
C ARG A 55 -8.77 -0.72 8.99
N LEU A 56 -9.15 -0.17 10.16
CA LEU A 56 -10.48 0.41 10.37
C LEU A 56 -10.79 1.54 9.39
N TRP A 57 -9.80 2.37 9.05
CA TRP A 57 -9.99 3.40 8.04
C TRP A 57 -10.24 2.80 6.65
N GLY A 58 -9.48 1.80 6.25
CA GLY A 58 -9.72 1.09 4.99
C GLY A 58 -11.11 0.45 4.93
N ASP A 59 -11.57 -0.15 6.03
CA ASP A 59 -12.92 -0.70 6.13
C ASP A 59 -14.00 0.40 6.06
N ASP A 60 -13.81 1.54 6.73
CA ASP A 60 -14.71 2.70 6.64
C ASP A 60 -14.80 3.24 5.21
N VAL A 61 -13.66 3.34 4.50
CA VAL A 61 -13.63 3.79 3.10
C VAL A 61 -14.40 2.82 2.22
N LYS A 62 -14.15 1.50 2.35
CA LYS A 62 -14.87 0.46 1.62
C LYS A 62 -16.38 0.54 1.88
N GLY A 63 -16.80 0.64 3.15
CA GLY A 63 -18.20 0.76 3.53
C GLY A 63 -18.86 2.05 3.03
N HIS A 64 -18.19 3.19 3.15
CA HIS A 64 -18.70 4.48 2.69
C HIS A 64 -18.87 4.55 1.18
N THR A 65 -17.96 3.95 0.44
CA THR A 65 -18.02 3.86 -1.02
C THR A 65 -18.87 2.70 -1.51
N LYS A 66 -19.43 1.87 -0.61
CA LYS A 66 -20.20 0.65 -0.93
C LYS A 66 -19.46 -0.26 -1.90
N SER A 67 -18.14 -0.32 -1.77
CA SER A 67 -17.31 -1.07 -2.71
C SER A 67 -17.20 -2.52 -2.31
N ILE A 68 -17.17 -3.39 -3.31
CA ILE A 68 -17.01 -4.83 -3.12
C ILE A 68 -15.53 -5.16 -3.36
N LEU A 69 -14.94 -5.87 -2.41
CA LEU A 69 -13.56 -6.33 -2.50
C LEU A 69 -13.53 -7.83 -2.76
N TYR A 70 -12.86 -8.22 -3.83
CA TYR A 70 -12.59 -9.61 -4.16
C TYR A 70 -11.10 -9.95 -4.01
N LYS A 71 -10.82 -11.19 -3.70
CA LYS A 71 -9.48 -11.75 -3.74
C LYS A 71 -9.45 -12.89 -4.75
N LEU A 72 -8.50 -12.84 -5.69
CA LEU A 72 -8.31 -13.90 -6.67
C LEU A 72 -7.76 -15.17 -6.02
N ASN A 73 -6.89 -15.00 -5.04
CA ASN A 73 -6.30 -16.04 -4.21
C ASN A 73 -6.10 -15.55 -2.78
N GLU A 74 -5.62 -16.40 -1.90
CA GLU A 74 -5.29 -16.03 -0.53
C GLU A 74 -4.11 -15.05 -0.50
N ILE A 75 -4.16 -14.08 0.41
CA ILE A 75 -3.15 -13.02 0.55
C ILE A 75 -2.60 -13.08 1.96
N ASN A 76 -1.37 -13.56 2.09
CA ASN A 76 -0.68 -13.79 3.35
C ASN A 76 0.66 -13.02 3.42
N PRO A 77 0.63 -11.68 3.56
CA PRO A 77 1.83 -10.88 3.54
C PRO A 77 2.73 -11.20 4.75
N PRO A 78 4.03 -11.44 4.53
CA PRO A 78 4.98 -11.74 5.59
C PRO A 78 4.99 -10.65 6.66
N THR A 79 5.11 -11.07 7.93
CA THR A 79 5.08 -10.14 9.06
C THR A 79 6.38 -9.34 9.20
N LYS A 80 7.52 -9.93 8.81
CA LYS A 80 8.86 -9.32 8.93
C LYS A 80 9.80 -9.78 7.81
N GLY A 81 10.85 -9.01 7.60
CA GLY A 81 11.99 -9.38 6.77
C GLY A 81 11.80 -9.20 5.26
N HIS A 82 10.66 -8.70 4.78
CA HIS A 82 10.37 -8.62 3.36
C HIS A 82 10.06 -7.20 2.90
N PHE A 83 10.36 -6.91 1.65
CA PHE A 83 9.62 -5.88 0.92
C PHE A 83 8.32 -6.48 0.40
N ILE A 84 7.24 -5.70 0.49
CA ILE A 84 5.93 -6.03 -0.07
C ILE A 84 5.71 -5.09 -1.24
N PHE A 85 5.94 -5.57 -2.45
CA PHE A 85 5.75 -4.79 -3.66
C PHE A 85 4.29 -4.81 -4.07
N LEU A 86 3.72 -3.62 -4.25
CA LEU A 86 2.38 -3.40 -4.76
C LEU A 86 2.43 -2.42 -5.94
N ASN A 87 1.54 -2.57 -6.90
CA ASN A 87 1.35 -1.54 -7.92
C ASN A 87 0.75 -0.26 -7.31
N HIS A 88 1.09 0.91 -7.90
CA HIS A 88 0.70 2.22 -7.38
C HIS A 88 -0.26 2.93 -8.33
N VAL A 89 -1.55 2.92 -8.01
CA VAL A 89 -2.59 3.43 -8.88
C VAL A 89 -2.92 4.89 -8.58
N ASN A 90 -3.44 5.18 -7.38
CA ASN A 90 -3.83 6.53 -6.97
C ASN A 90 -3.91 6.67 -5.44
N GLU A 91 -4.48 7.77 -4.96
CA GLU A 91 -4.57 8.11 -3.53
C GLU A 91 -5.40 7.11 -2.71
N LEU A 92 -6.30 6.35 -3.34
CA LEU A 92 -7.11 5.32 -2.66
C LEU A 92 -6.33 4.03 -2.38
N ASP A 93 -5.12 3.88 -2.93
CA ASP A 93 -4.25 2.75 -2.62
C ASP A 93 -4.02 2.63 -1.11
N PHE A 94 -3.71 3.75 -0.45
CA PHE A 94 -3.32 3.73 0.96
C PHE A 94 -4.38 3.11 1.87
N PRO A 95 -5.67 3.54 1.88
CA PRO A 95 -6.68 2.92 2.72
C PRO A 95 -6.94 1.44 2.36
N TYR A 96 -6.96 1.09 1.08
CA TYR A 96 -7.17 -0.29 0.66
C TYR A 96 -6.00 -1.20 1.02
N ASP A 97 -4.76 -0.76 0.85
CA ASP A 97 -3.57 -1.53 1.23
C ASP A 97 -3.47 -1.68 2.76
N CYS A 98 -3.88 -0.65 3.54
CA CYS A 98 -4.00 -0.78 4.99
C CYS A 98 -5.01 -1.87 5.38
N TYR A 99 -6.14 -1.96 4.67
CA TYR A 99 -7.19 -2.95 4.93
C TYR A 99 -6.77 -4.37 4.55
N VAL A 100 -6.16 -4.55 3.36
CA VAL A 100 -5.86 -5.87 2.79
C VAL A 100 -4.50 -6.40 3.26
N ILE A 101 -3.47 -5.56 3.23
CA ILE A 101 -2.08 -5.94 3.53
C ILE A 101 -1.73 -5.66 4.99
N GLY A 102 -2.11 -4.50 5.50
CA GLY A 102 -1.97 -4.13 6.90
C GLY A 102 -0.53 -4.16 7.41
N ARG A 103 0.40 -3.58 6.65
CA ARG A 103 1.82 -3.45 7.01
C ARG A 103 2.29 -2.00 6.90
N PRO A 104 3.35 -1.61 7.62
CA PRO A 104 3.96 -0.30 7.46
C PRO A 104 4.48 -0.05 6.04
N TYR A 105 4.66 1.21 5.70
CA TYR A 105 5.15 1.64 4.39
C TYR A 105 6.60 2.09 4.44
N LEU A 106 7.27 1.94 3.33
CA LEU A 106 8.48 2.69 2.99
C LEU A 106 8.08 3.85 2.09
N ALA A 107 7.93 5.04 2.68
CA ALA A 107 7.45 6.22 1.99
C ALA A 107 8.58 7.12 1.48
N ASN A 108 8.30 7.87 0.42
CA ASN A 108 9.17 8.94 -0.03
C ASN A 108 9.09 10.14 0.93
N GLN A 109 10.17 10.93 1.02
CA GLN A 109 10.25 12.12 1.87
C GLN A 109 9.18 13.20 1.57
N VAL A 110 8.54 13.16 0.41
CA VAL A 110 7.45 14.08 0.04
C VAL A 110 6.29 14.02 1.07
N ILE A 111 6.07 12.88 1.72
CA ILE A 111 5.03 12.72 2.75
C ILE A 111 5.20 13.69 3.93
N LYS A 112 6.40 14.20 4.18
CA LYS A 112 6.66 15.19 5.23
C LYS A 112 5.89 16.50 5.05
N LYS A 113 5.42 16.79 3.82
CA LYS A 113 4.61 17.97 3.51
C LYS A 113 3.19 17.87 4.11
N THR A 114 2.73 16.66 4.42
CA THR A 114 1.41 16.42 5.00
C THR A 114 1.58 15.95 6.44
N LEU A 115 1.66 16.90 7.40
CA LEU A 115 2.04 16.66 8.80
C LEU A 115 1.28 15.53 9.46
N PHE A 116 -0.05 15.49 9.31
CA PHE A 116 -0.88 14.46 9.94
C PHE A 116 -0.59 13.07 9.35
N ALA A 117 -0.55 12.93 8.02
CA ALA A 117 -0.23 11.67 7.37
C ALA A 117 1.19 11.20 7.70
N TYR A 118 2.15 12.12 7.73
CA TYR A 118 3.53 11.83 8.13
C TYR A 118 3.60 11.28 9.55
N TRP A 119 2.96 11.98 10.53
CA TRP A 119 2.93 11.53 11.92
C TRP A 119 2.27 10.16 12.07
N TRP A 120 1.11 9.95 11.42
CA TRP A 120 0.39 8.69 11.47
C TRP A 120 1.22 7.53 10.89
N MET A 121 1.85 7.76 9.74
CA MET A 121 2.73 6.77 9.13
C MET A 121 3.90 6.39 10.05
N LEU A 122 4.53 7.36 10.71
CA LEU A 122 5.59 7.05 11.68
C LEU A 122 5.06 6.27 12.90
N ALA A 123 3.85 6.61 13.37
CA ALA A 123 3.22 5.94 14.50
C ALA A 123 2.93 4.47 14.20
N MET A 124 2.48 4.15 12.97
CA MET A 124 2.26 2.77 12.51
C MET A 124 3.54 2.03 12.08
N GLY A 125 4.71 2.60 12.35
CA GLY A 125 6.00 1.95 12.10
C GLY A 125 6.60 2.17 10.71
N SER A 126 5.95 2.95 9.86
CA SER A 126 6.47 3.27 8.52
C SER A 126 7.79 4.03 8.59
N GLN A 127 8.59 3.90 7.56
CA GLN A 127 9.84 4.64 7.41
C GLN A 127 9.80 5.58 6.22
N VAL A 128 10.50 6.70 6.35
CA VAL A 128 10.70 7.64 5.26
C VAL A 128 12.09 7.46 4.69
N PHE A 129 12.15 7.13 3.41
CA PHE A 129 13.39 6.98 2.68
C PHE A 129 13.82 8.35 2.11
N ASP A 130 15.01 8.78 2.49
CA ASP A 130 15.59 10.03 2.02
C ASP A 130 16.71 9.73 1.02
N ASN A 131 16.45 10.05 -0.23
CA ASN A 131 17.37 9.87 -1.36
C ASN A 131 18.01 11.18 -1.82
N SER A 132 17.93 12.25 -1.03
CA SER A 132 18.42 13.59 -1.42
C SER A 132 19.94 13.66 -1.53
N LYS A 133 20.68 12.89 -0.70
CA LYS A 133 22.14 12.84 -0.66
C LYS A 133 22.62 11.43 -0.38
N SER A 134 23.79 11.05 -0.90
CA SER A 134 24.37 9.71 -0.68
C SER A 134 24.48 9.35 0.81
N ARG A 135 24.86 10.29 1.68
CA ARG A 135 24.93 10.07 3.12
C ARG A 135 23.56 9.76 3.76
N THR A 136 22.48 10.42 3.29
CA THR A 136 21.12 10.19 3.77
C THR A 136 20.57 8.85 3.27
N VAL A 137 20.94 8.43 2.05
CA VAL A 137 20.62 7.10 1.51
C VAL A 137 21.17 6.00 2.42
N VAL A 138 22.48 6.05 2.75
CA VAL A 138 23.12 5.05 3.63
C VAL A 138 22.42 4.98 5.00
N LYS A 139 22.10 6.13 5.60
CA LYS A 139 21.36 6.17 6.86
C LYS A 139 19.95 5.58 6.74
N SER A 140 19.25 5.83 5.62
CA SER A 140 17.93 5.29 5.35
C SER A 140 17.97 3.78 5.19
N ILE A 141 18.96 3.24 4.46
CA ILE A 141 19.16 1.80 4.33
C ILE A 141 19.43 1.14 5.70
N LYS A 142 20.33 1.69 6.51
CA LYS A 142 20.61 1.14 7.85
C LYS A 142 19.36 1.09 8.73
N ARG A 143 18.53 2.14 8.72
CA ARG A 143 17.25 2.16 9.47
C ARG A 143 16.27 1.14 8.92
N LEU A 144 16.21 1.01 7.60
CA LEU A 144 15.35 0.06 6.91
C LEU A 144 15.70 -1.37 7.31
N LEU A 145 16.97 -1.77 7.21
CA LEU A 145 17.44 -3.11 7.59
C LEU A 145 17.09 -3.42 9.05
N LYS A 146 17.37 -2.49 9.98
CA LYS A 146 16.96 -2.65 11.38
C LYS A 146 15.43 -2.75 11.54
N GLY A 147 14.65 -2.07 10.74
CA GLY A 147 13.19 -2.17 10.76
C GLY A 147 12.70 -3.53 10.27
N LEU A 148 13.34 -4.09 9.25
CA LEU A 148 13.00 -5.40 8.68
C LEU A 148 13.17 -6.56 9.67
N GLU A 149 14.00 -6.42 10.69
CA GLU A 149 14.12 -7.42 11.77
C GLU A 149 12.78 -7.67 12.49
N THR A 150 11.90 -6.66 12.51
CA THR A 150 10.64 -6.70 13.27
C THR A 150 9.38 -6.53 12.42
N THR A 151 9.49 -6.08 11.18
CA THR A 151 8.35 -5.88 10.28
C THR A 151 8.73 -6.08 8.81
N SER A 152 7.72 -6.12 7.94
CA SER A 152 7.87 -5.97 6.48
C SER A 152 7.35 -4.61 6.05
N TYR A 153 7.79 -4.10 4.91
CA TYR A 153 7.39 -2.78 4.42
C TYR A 153 6.72 -2.84 3.06
N ILE A 154 5.55 -2.21 2.95
CA ILE A 154 4.92 -1.94 1.66
C ILE A 154 5.77 -0.94 0.90
N VAL A 155 6.06 -1.26 -0.35
CA VAL A 155 6.83 -0.46 -1.30
C VAL A 155 6.08 -0.40 -2.62
N TYR A 156 5.98 0.78 -3.19
CA TYR A 156 5.50 0.96 -4.55
C TYR A 156 6.70 1.07 -5.49
N PRO A 157 7.06 -0.02 -6.19
CA PRO A 157 8.30 -0.05 -6.97
C PRO A 157 8.26 0.84 -8.22
N GLU A 158 7.08 1.25 -8.67
CA GLU A 158 6.87 2.20 -9.76
C GLU A 158 7.28 3.64 -9.38
N GLY A 159 7.28 3.97 -8.08
CA GLY A 159 7.78 5.21 -7.51
C GLY A 159 6.85 6.43 -7.63
N HIS A 160 5.68 6.31 -8.24
CA HIS A 160 4.64 7.35 -8.35
C HIS A 160 3.30 6.75 -8.77
N ASN A 161 2.19 7.49 -8.51
CA ASN A 161 0.86 7.11 -8.97
C ASN A 161 0.83 6.94 -10.49
N SER A 162 0.26 5.83 -10.96
CA SER A 162 0.09 5.56 -12.39
C SER A 162 -1.15 6.24 -12.96
N TYR A 163 -2.20 6.40 -12.13
CA TYR A 163 -3.57 6.74 -12.54
C TYR A 163 -4.10 5.84 -13.66
N SER A 164 -3.58 4.61 -13.73
CA SER A 164 -3.88 3.60 -14.73
C SER A 164 -3.89 2.22 -14.07
N GLU A 165 -4.60 1.26 -14.67
CA GLU A 165 -4.52 -0.14 -14.25
C GLU A 165 -3.26 -0.85 -14.81
N GLU A 166 -2.53 -0.23 -15.72
CA GLU A 166 -1.31 -0.79 -16.27
C GLU A 166 -0.15 -0.71 -15.28
N ILE A 167 0.60 -1.82 -15.14
CA ILE A 167 1.85 -1.84 -14.40
C ILE A 167 2.91 -1.04 -15.16
N ARG A 168 3.45 -0.01 -14.52
CA ARG A 168 4.55 0.77 -15.07
C ARG A 168 5.90 0.12 -14.80
N PRO A 169 6.94 0.45 -15.60
CA PRO A 169 8.29 -0.05 -15.35
C PRO A 169 8.74 0.24 -13.91
N LEU A 170 9.30 -0.77 -13.27
CA LEU A 170 9.77 -0.67 -11.89
C LEU A 170 11.02 0.23 -11.83
N LYS A 171 11.09 1.09 -10.81
CA LYS A 171 12.30 1.89 -10.56
C LYS A 171 13.41 1.03 -9.98
N LYS A 172 14.62 1.14 -10.52
CA LYS A 172 15.79 0.35 -10.09
C LYS A 172 16.12 0.48 -8.60
N GLY A 173 15.81 1.62 -7.97
CA GLY A 173 16.28 1.94 -6.62
C GLY A 173 15.92 0.90 -5.57
N MET A 174 14.64 0.56 -5.43
CA MET A 174 14.20 -0.41 -4.42
C MET A 174 14.51 -1.86 -4.79
N VAL A 175 14.45 -2.20 -6.08
CA VAL A 175 14.85 -3.52 -6.56
C VAL A 175 16.35 -3.74 -6.32
N LYS A 176 17.18 -2.73 -6.62
CA LYS A 176 18.62 -2.80 -6.36
C LYS A 176 18.94 -2.94 -4.86
N ILE A 177 18.23 -2.19 -3.99
CA ILE A 177 18.42 -2.34 -2.54
C ILE A 177 18.01 -3.75 -2.08
N ALA A 178 16.89 -4.29 -2.58
CA ALA A 178 16.49 -5.65 -2.27
C ALA A 178 17.55 -6.66 -2.70
N PHE A 179 18.08 -6.52 -3.90
CA PHE A 179 19.13 -7.38 -4.45
C PHE A 179 20.44 -7.28 -3.63
N ASP A 180 20.98 -6.07 -3.45
CA ASP A 180 22.25 -5.84 -2.75
C ASP A 180 22.20 -6.27 -1.27
N GLN A 181 21.04 -6.19 -0.62
CA GLN A 181 20.85 -6.53 0.79
C GLN A 181 20.16 -7.89 0.99
N LYS A 182 19.93 -8.65 -0.08
CA LYS A 182 19.29 -9.98 -0.06
C LYS A 182 17.95 -9.98 0.65
N ILE A 183 17.14 -8.94 0.44
CA ILE A 183 15.81 -8.79 1.06
C ILE A 183 14.78 -9.49 0.17
N PRO A 184 14.11 -10.57 0.63
CA PRO A 184 13.05 -11.22 -0.14
C PRO A 184 11.91 -10.24 -0.46
N ILE A 185 11.31 -10.41 -1.64
CA ILE A 185 10.24 -9.57 -2.15
C ILE A 185 8.95 -10.40 -2.23
N TYR A 186 7.99 -10.06 -1.39
CA TYR A 186 6.61 -10.52 -1.54
C TYR A 186 5.88 -9.59 -2.50
N VAL A 187 5.23 -10.13 -3.50
CA VAL A 187 4.48 -9.35 -4.50
C VAL A 187 3.00 -9.62 -4.38
N ALA A 188 2.21 -8.56 -4.25
CA ALA A 188 0.77 -8.59 -4.41
C ALA A 188 0.32 -7.47 -5.36
N LEU A 189 -0.85 -7.62 -5.95
CA LEU A 189 -1.39 -6.67 -6.91
C LEU A 189 -2.82 -6.30 -6.56
N LYS A 190 -3.22 -5.11 -7.01
CA LYS A 190 -4.59 -4.63 -6.93
C LYS A 190 -5.10 -4.16 -8.28
N SER A 191 -6.42 -4.19 -8.44
CA SER A 191 -7.12 -3.75 -9.65
C SER A 191 -8.45 -3.10 -9.31
N GLY A 192 -8.98 -2.30 -10.23
CA GLY A 192 -10.27 -1.63 -10.09
C GLY A 192 -10.22 -0.30 -9.33
N ILE A 193 -9.05 0.08 -8.79
CA ILE A 193 -8.86 1.34 -8.04
C ILE A 193 -9.01 2.57 -8.93
N THR A 194 -8.68 2.49 -10.22
CA THR A 194 -8.89 3.60 -11.17
C THR A 194 -10.36 3.99 -11.33
N SER A 195 -11.28 3.07 -11.06
CA SER A 195 -12.73 3.33 -11.17
C SER A 195 -13.16 4.52 -10.33
N TYR A 196 -12.47 4.79 -9.21
CA TYR A 196 -12.75 5.95 -8.34
C TYR A 196 -12.48 7.31 -8.99
N GLN A 197 -11.72 7.35 -10.07
CA GLN A 197 -11.49 8.59 -10.82
C GLN A 197 -12.75 9.08 -11.55
N ASN A 198 -13.71 8.16 -11.79
CA ASN A 198 -14.93 8.44 -12.54
C ASN A 198 -16.21 8.15 -11.74
N LYS A 199 -16.16 7.24 -10.78
CA LYS A 199 -17.31 6.79 -10.00
C LYS A 199 -16.91 6.59 -8.54
N TRP A 200 -17.61 7.21 -7.61
CA TRP A 200 -17.19 7.24 -6.20
C TRP A 200 -17.82 6.16 -5.31
N LYS A 201 -18.77 5.41 -5.83
CA LYS A 201 -19.48 4.35 -5.10
C LYS A 201 -19.66 3.12 -5.98
N ASP A 202 -19.97 2.01 -5.32
CA ASP A 202 -20.31 0.73 -5.93
C ASP A 202 -19.22 0.24 -6.90
N ASN A 203 -17.96 0.46 -6.53
CA ASN A 203 -16.81 -0.02 -7.29
C ASN A 203 -16.46 -1.46 -6.89
N VAL A 204 -15.90 -2.18 -7.84
CA VAL A 204 -15.36 -3.51 -7.62
C VAL A 204 -13.84 -3.40 -7.61
N VAL A 205 -13.23 -3.83 -6.50
CA VAL A 205 -11.78 -3.79 -6.28
C VAL A 205 -11.29 -5.21 -6.08
N GLY A 206 -10.17 -5.55 -6.68
CA GLY A 206 -9.56 -6.86 -6.54
C GLY A 206 -8.14 -6.81 -6.05
N TYR A 207 -7.76 -7.89 -5.36
CA TYR A 207 -6.38 -8.13 -4.93
C TYR A 207 -5.97 -9.56 -5.24
N CYS A 208 -4.69 -9.77 -5.51
CA CYS A 208 -4.09 -11.10 -5.58
C CYS A 208 -2.66 -11.10 -5.04
N GLU A 209 -2.26 -12.25 -4.52
CA GLU A 209 -0.87 -12.58 -4.28
C GLU A 209 -0.24 -13.10 -5.58
N VAL A 210 0.99 -12.67 -5.86
CA VAL A 210 1.81 -13.18 -6.97
C VAL A 210 2.78 -14.24 -6.47
N GLY A 211 3.46 -13.96 -5.35
CA GLY A 211 4.41 -14.86 -4.73
C GLY A 211 5.56 -14.15 -4.01
N ILE A 212 6.53 -14.95 -3.57
CA ILE A 212 7.77 -14.48 -2.95
C ILE A 212 8.94 -14.74 -3.90
N PHE A 213 9.79 -13.73 -4.06
CA PHE A 213 10.98 -13.77 -4.93
C PHE A 213 12.22 -13.50 -4.09
N ASN A 214 13.16 -14.44 -4.12
CA ASN A 214 14.42 -14.28 -3.40
C ASN A 214 15.46 -13.66 -4.34
N PRO A 215 16.10 -12.55 -3.98
CA PRO A 215 17.11 -11.91 -4.83
C PRO A 215 18.29 -12.83 -5.18
N GLU A 216 18.59 -13.80 -4.31
CA GLU A 216 19.68 -14.76 -4.52
C GLU A 216 19.43 -15.77 -5.66
N ASP A 217 18.18 -15.87 -6.13
CA ASP A 217 17.84 -16.71 -7.29
C ASP A 217 18.22 -16.05 -8.64
N PHE A 218 18.69 -14.81 -8.63
CA PHE A 218 19.01 -13.99 -9.80
C PHE A 218 20.48 -13.60 -9.83
N LYS A 219 21.06 -13.50 -11.03
CA LYS A 219 22.48 -13.14 -11.20
C LYS A 219 22.72 -11.64 -11.05
N THR A 220 21.74 -10.82 -11.44
CA THR A 220 21.83 -9.35 -11.40
C THR A 220 20.52 -8.73 -10.93
N TYR A 221 20.56 -7.48 -10.46
CA TYR A 221 19.34 -6.78 -10.10
C TYR A 221 18.47 -6.44 -11.32
N GLU A 222 19.07 -6.29 -12.50
CA GLU A 222 18.35 -6.08 -13.76
C GLU A 222 17.52 -7.30 -14.15
N GLU A 223 18.09 -8.50 -13.96
CA GLU A 223 17.37 -9.76 -14.18
C GLU A 223 16.19 -9.89 -13.22
N LEU A 224 16.40 -9.65 -11.92
CA LEU A 224 15.34 -9.61 -10.93
C LEU A 224 14.27 -8.57 -11.28
N GLN A 225 14.67 -7.35 -11.67
CA GLN A 225 13.75 -6.26 -12.04
C GLN A 225 12.88 -6.64 -13.24
N SER A 226 13.48 -7.20 -14.28
CA SER A 226 12.76 -7.62 -15.49
C SER A 226 11.80 -8.74 -15.17
N HIS A 227 12.25 -9.74 -14.43
CA HIS A 227 11.42 -10.87 -14.00
C HIS A 227 10.21 -10.40 -13.19
N LEU A 228 10.41 -9.56 -12.15
CA LEU A 228 9.33 -9.00 -11.33
C LEU A 228 8.33 -8.23 -12.19
N PHE A 229 8.80 -7.41 -13.13
CA PHE A 229 7.94 -6.64 -14.01
C PHE A 229 7.04 -7.53 -14.87
N GLU A 230 7.60 -8.57 -15.50
CA GLU A 230 6.84 -9.49 -16.34
C GLU A 230 5.83 -10.32 -15.54
N VAL A 231 6.21 -10.83 -14.36
CA VAL A 231 5.27 -11.59 -13.50
C VAL A 231 4.14 -10.70 -13.00
N MET A 232 4.46 -9.46 -12.58
CA MET A 232 3.45 -8.49 -12.15
C MET A 232 2.47 -8.18 -13.28
N ARG A 233 2.95 -7.95 -14.51
CA ARG A 233 2.09 -7.69 -15.68
C ARG A 233 1.19 -8.88 -16.01
N SER A 234 1.77 -10.07 -16.06
CA SER A 234 1.00 -11.29 -16.34
C SER A 234 -0.09 -11.53 -15.31
N LYS A 235 0.26 -11.45 -14.02
CA LYS A 235 -0.71 -11.68 -12.94
C LYS A 235 -1.74 -10.56 -12.82
N LYS A 236 -1.35 -9.32 -13.18
CA LYS A 236 -2.30 -8.20 -13.25
C LYS A 236 -3.38 -8.44 -14.30
N LYS A 237 -3.00 -8.96 -15.47
CA LYS A 237 -3.97 -9.33 -16.53
C LYS A 237 -4.97 -10.37 -16.03
N GLU A 238 -4.50 -11.43 -15.37
CA GLU A 238 -5.36 -12.45 -14.75
C GLU A 238 -6.33 -11.85 -13.72
N LEU A 239 -5.83 -10.93 -12.87
CA LEU A 239 -6.67 -10.23 -11.90
C LEU A 239 -7.71 -9.34 -12.57
N ASP A 240 -7.35 -8.65 -13.65
CA ASP A 240 -8.27 -7.79 -14.40
C ASP A 240 -9.40 -8.61 -15.04
N GLU A 241 -9.08 -9.72 -15.69
CA GLU A 241 -10.03 -10.65 -16.29
C GLU A 241 -10.99 -11.23 -15.22
N PHE A 242 -10.44 -11.62 -14.06
CA PHE A 242 -11.25 -12.07 -12.93
C PHE A 242 -12.23 -10.98 -12.45
N LEU A 243 -11.76 -9.73 -12.32
CA LEU A 243 -12.62 -8.64 -11.88
C LEU A 243 -13.73 -8.29 -12.91
N GLU A 244 -13.46 -8.36 -14.20
CA GLU A 244 -14.50 -8.14 -15.22
C GLU A 244 -15.61 -9.18 -15.09
N THR A 245 -15.27 -10.44 -14.82
CA THR A 245 -16.26 -11.49 -14.54
C THR A 245 -17.10 -11.12 -13.30
N LYS A 246 -16.45 -10.68 -12.21
CA LYS A 246 -17.14 -10.30 -10.97
C LYS A 246 -18.03 -9.06 -11.12
N LYS A 247 -17.63 -8.08 -11.93
CA LYS A 247 -18.48 -6.92 -12.27
C LYS A 247 -19.76 -7.36 -12.99
N GLY A 248 -19.66 -8.30 -13.93
CA GLY A 248 -20.83 -8.89 -14.61
C GLY A 248 -21.80 -9.55 -13.62
N GLU A 249 -21.32 -10.34 -12.66
CA GLU A 249 -22.13 -10.98 -11.63
C GLU A 249 -22.87 -9.96 -10.73
N VAL A 250 -22.22 -8.85 -10.38
CA VAL A 250 -22.83 -7.79 -9.55
C VAL A 250 -23.93 -7.05 -10.31
N LEU A 251 -23.74 -6.79 -11.61
CA LEU A 251 -24.74 -6.12 -12.44
C LEU A 251 -26.01 -6.98 -12.58
N VAL A 252 -25.86 -8.30 -12.80
CA VAL A 252 -26.99 -9.23 -12.93
C VAL A 252 -27.80 -9.35 -11.63
N LYS A 253 -27.18 -9.25 -10.46
CA LYS A 253 -27.87 -9.31 -9.15
C LYS A 253 -28.66 -8.05 -8.80
N ASN A 254 -28.41 -6.95 -9.48
CA ASN A 254 -29.05 -5.65 -9.23
C ASN A 254 -30.15 -5.32 -10.27
N VAL A 255 -30.45 -6.24 -11.18
CA VAL A 255 -31.57 -6.21 -12.13
C VAL A 255 -32.66 -7.18 -11.66
#